data_465f53dcfa21f0dc9a36d3a1fe7aa2f3
#
_entry.id   465f53dcfa21f0dc9a36d3a1fe7aa2f3
#
_cell.length_a   1.000
_cell.length_b   1.000
_cell.length_c   1.000
_cell.angle_alpha   90.00
_cell.angle_beta   90.00
_cell.angle_gamma   90.00
#
_symmetry.space_group_name_H-M   'P 1'
#
loop_
_entity.id
_entity.type
_entity.pdbx_description
1 polymer ?
#
loop_
_entity_poly.entity_id
_entity_poly.type
_entity_poly.pdbx_seq_one_letter_code
_entity_poly.pdbx_strand_id
1 'polypeptide(L)'
;QIVLCKDFNDGEVLMETLKELYKLYPQVLSTAVIPVGLTCHRQGLYPVKTFDKDSSRQVIDMVEKFNDSVGGNFCWCSDEFYIKADMKMPDYSAYGDFCQIENGVGLCAEFVNSFDNALAQIKGSDKEVELAVITGQSFKGILAELVEKLKGKYPNVKVRICDIYNDFFGRTITVSGLVTPTDIIKQVKDMPEYTVIPSTMLREFTDTFLDGYTVPQLEEAIHTKIKVSQGGESFVKIIDGLCQSK
;
A
#
# COMPACT_ATOMS: atom_id res chain seq x y z
N GLN A 1 5.03 -4.10 17.05
CA GLN A 1 4.39 -4.72 15.89
C GLN A 1 3.95 -6.14 16.24
N ILE A 2 2.68 -6.46 15.98
CA ILE A 2 2.11 -7.80 16.16
C ILE A 2 1.79 -8.37 14.78
N VAL A 3 2.53 -9.40 14.36
CA VAL A 3 2.18 -10.19 13.17
C VAL A 3 1.10 -11.19 13.59
N LEU A 4 -0.13 -10.93 13.14
CA LEU A 4 -1.28 -11.71 13.55
C LEU A 4 -1.45 -12.94 12.66
N CYS A 5 -1.53 -14.10 13.29
CA CYS A 5 -1.74 -15.41 12.66
C CYS A 5 -3.11 -15.95 13.07
N LYS A 6 -4.01 -16.14 12.09
CA LYS A 6 -5.37 -16.62 12.32
C LYS A 6 -5.36 -17.98 13.02
N ASP A 7 -6.21 -18.15 14.03
CA ASP A 7 -6.34 -19.34 14.90
C ASP A 7 -5.08 -19.63 15.75
N PHE A 8 -4.16 -18.67 15.89
CA PHE A 8 -2.93 -18.88 16.64
C PHE A 8 -2.71 -17.83 17.73
N ASN A 9 -2.63 -16.55 17.38
CA ASN A 9 -2.43 -15.43 18.30
C ASN A 9 -3.48 -14.32 18.12
N ASP A 10 -4.60 -14.61 17.48
CA ASP A 10 -5.77 -13.74 17.34
C ASP A 10 -6.76 -13.93 18.51
N GLY A 11 -7.92 -13.33 18.43
CA GLY A 11 -8.97 -13.48 19.42
C GLY A 11 -8.54 -13.04 20.82
N GLU A 12 -8.78 -13.90 21.81
CA GLU A 12 -8.48 -13.62 23.22
C GLU A 12 -6.98 -13.41 23.47
N VAL A 13 -6.11 -14.13 22.73
CA VAL A 13 -4.65 -13.98 22.84
C VAL A 13 -4.21 -12.57 22.41
N LEU A 14 -4.77 -12.04 21.32
CA LEU A 14 -4.52 -10.65 20.91
C LEU A 14 -4.96 -9.68 22.01
N MET A 15 -6.17 -9.85 22.53
CA MET A 15 -6.71 -8.95 23.56
C MET A 15 -5.87 -8.94 24.82
N GLU A 16 -5.39 -10.12 25.26
CA GLU A 16 -4.49 -10.22 26.41
C GLU A 16 -3.15 -9.53 26.12
N THR A 17 -2.59 -9.78 24.93
CA THR A 17 -1.34 -9.14 24.48
C THR A 17 -1.46 -7.61 24.48
N LEU A 18 -2.56 -7.05 23.97
CA LEU A 18 -2.78 -5.61 23.96
C LEU A 18 -2.90 -5.02 25.37
N LYS A 19 -3.60 -5.72 26.28
CA LYS A 19 -3.71 -5.32 27.69
C LYS A 19 -2.35 -5.30 28.39
N GLU A 20 -1.52 -6.32 28.18
CA GLU A 20 -0.18 -6.37 28.75
C GLU A 20 0.74 -5.28 28.21
N LEU A 21 0.70 -5.03 26.89
CA LEU A 21 1.46 -3.95 26.27
C LEU A 21 0.99 -2.58 26.76
N TYR A 22 -0.31 -2.36 26.94
CA TYR A 22 -0.85 -1.09 27.43
C TYR A 22 -0.41 -0.76 28.87
N LYS A 23 -0.16 -1.76 29.72
CA LYS A 23 0.41 -1.54 31.06
C LYS A 23 1.80 -0.87 31.02
N LEU A 24 2.46 -0.94 29.88
CA LEU A 24 3.77 -0.31 29.65
C LEU A 24 3.67 1.11 29.07
N TYR A 25 2.45 1.63 28.91
CA TYR A 25 2.28 3.02 28.48
C TYR A 25 2.76 3.97 29.60
N PRO A 26 3.50 5.07 29.30
CA PRO A 26 3.86 5.59 27.96
C PRO A 26 5.20 5.09 27.40
N GLN A 27 5.85 4.08 27.97
CA GLN A 27 7.11 3.55 27.43
C GLN A 27 6.88 2.83 26.11
N VAL A 28 5.75 2.12 25.96
CA VAL A 28 5.19 1.66 24.69
C VAL A 28 4.12 2.64 24.27
N LEU A 29 4.39 3.41 23.22
CA LEU A 29 3.49 4.49 22.77
C LEU A 29 2.33 3.98 21.93
N SER A 30 2.57 2.97 21.09
CA SER A 30 1.58 2.43 20.17
C SER A 30 1.91 1.01 19.74
N THR A 31 0.93 0.33 19.17
CA THR A 31 1.06 -1.03 18.64
C THR A 31 0.41 -1.13 17.27
N ALA A 32 1.09 -1.76 16.30
CA ALA A 32 0.51 -2.13 15.02
C ALA A 32 0.15 -3.62 14.99
N VAL A 33 -1.04 -3.94 14.48
CA VAL A 33 -1.49 -5.31 14.18
C VAL A 33 -1.53 -5.48 12.68
N ILE A 34 -0.75 -6.42 12.16
CA ILE A 34 -0.65 -6.69 10.71
C ILE A 34 -0.95 -8.17 10.44
N PRO A 35 -1.64 -8.50 9.34
CA PRO A 35 -1.89 -9.89 9.00
C PRO A 35 -0.59 -10.58 8.58
N VAL A 36 -0.42 -11.85 8.93
CA VAL A 36 0.72 -12.63 8.47
C VAL A 36 0.70 -12.75 6.94
N GLY A 37 1.83 -12.42 6.31
CA GLY A 37 2.07 -12.67 4.89
C GLY A 37 2.46 -14.13 4.66
N LEU A 38 1.67 -14.88 3.92
CA LEU A 38 1.99 -16.28 3.60
C LEU A 38 2.66 -16.38 2.23
N THR A 39 3.97 -16.56 2.23
CA THR A 39 4.72 -16.75 0.98
C THR A 39 4.63 -18.19 0.47
N CYS A 40 4.95 -18.41 -0.81
CA CYS A 40 5.06 -19.74 -1.39
C CYS A 40 6.30 -20.52 -0.90
N HIS A 41 7.22 -19.87 -0.17
CA HIS A 41 8.47 -20.46 0.36
C HIS A 41 8.29 -21.01 1.78
N ARG A 42 7.22 -21.80 2.00
CA ARG A 42 6.84 -22.30 3.33
C ARG A 42 6.85 -23.82 3.44
N GLN A 43 7.61 -24.51 2.59
CA GLN A 43 7.71 -25.99 2.62
C GLN A 43 8.23 -26.46 3.99
N GLY A 44 7.49 -27.37 4.62
CA GLY A 44 7.85 -27.92 5.93
C GLY A 44 7.58 -27.01 7.13
N LEU A 45 7.03 -25.81 6.92
CA LEU A 45 6.61 -24.93 8.02
C LEU A 45 5.16 -25.22 8.45
N TYR A 46 4.84 -24.85 9.70
CA TYR A 46 3.49 -24.97 10.24
C TYR A 46 2.45 -24.28 9.34
N PRO A 47 1.31 -24.92 9.03
CA PRO A 47 0.28 -24.36 8.16
C PRO A 47 -0.50 -23.27 8.90
N VAL A 48 -0.16 -22.00 8.62
CA VAL A 48 -0.88 -20.83 9.11
C VAL A 48 -1.96 -20.45 8.08
N LYS A 49 -3.11 -19.97 8.56
CA LYS A 49 -4.21 -19.51 7.71
C LYS A 49 -4.14 -18.01 7.46
N THR A 50 -4.61 -17.58 6.28
CA THR A 50 -4.81 -16.16 5.97
C THR A 50 -6.11 -15.65 6.59
N PHE A 51 -6.18 -14.34 6.82
CA PHE A 51 -7.43 -13.66 7.15
C PHE A 51 -8.26 -13.46 5.88
N ASP A 52 -9.55 -13.77 5.98
CA ASP A 52 -10.59 -13.46 5.00
C ASP A 52 -11.33 -12.16 5.40
N LYS A 53 -12.37 -11.80 4.64
CA LYS A 53 -13.16 -10.58 4.87
C LYS A 53 -13.74 -10.52 6.28
N ASP A 54 -14.39 -11.60 6.71
CA ASP A 54 -15.11 -11.61 7.99
C ASP A 54 -14.15 -11.65 9.19
N SER A 55 -13.11 -12.47 9.12
CA SER A 55 -12.09 -12.51 10.17
C SER A 55 -11.28 -11.21 10.24
N SER A 56 -11.05 -10.52 9.12
CA SER A 56 -10.43 -9.20 9.13
C SER A 56 -11.31 -8.15 9.82
N ARG A 57 -12.62 -8.17 9.59
CA ARG A 57 -13.58 -7.30 10.30
C ARG A 57 -13.56 -7.54 11.80
N GLN A 58 -13.56 -8.81 12.22
CA GLN A 58 -13.48 -9.16 13.64
C GLN A 58 -12.23 -8.61 14.31
N VAL A 59 -11.07 -8.63 13.62
CA VAL A 59 -9.83 -8.04 14.14
C VAL A 59 -9.96 -6.54 14.29
N ILE A 60 -10.50 -5.83 13.28
CA ILE A 60 -10.71 -4.38 13.33
C ILE A 60 -11.65 -4.03 14.49
N ASP A 61 -12.80 -4.67 14.59
CA ASP A 61 -13.78 -4.44 15.67
C ASP A 61 -13.17 -4.68 17.06
N MET A 62 -12.28 -5.66 17.17
CA MET A 62 -11.60 -5.99 18.42
C MET A 62 -10.60 -4.90 18.82
N VAL A 63 -9.82 -4.40 17.87
CA VAL A 63 -8.85 -3.33 18.09
C VAL A 63 -9.55 -2.03 18.44
N GLU A 64 -10.65 -1.69 17.75
CA GLU A 64 -11.47 -0.50 18.06
C GLU A 64 -12.06 -0.57 19.46
N LYS A 65 -12.67 -1.70 19.83
CA LYS A 65 -13.19 -1.92 21.20
C LYS A 65 -12.11 -1.81 22.28
N PHE A 66 -10.90 -2.29 21.97
CA PHE A 66 -9.77 -2.13 22.89
C PHE A 66 -9.40 -0.65 23.06
N ASN A 67 -9.27 0.10 21.96
CA ASN A 67 -8.96 1.53 21.98
C ASN A 67 -10.03 2.33 22.75
N ASP A 68 -11.32 2.02 22.55
CA ASP A 68 -12.41 2.62 23.30
C ASP A 68 -12.28 2.36 24.81
N SER A 69 -11.89 1.15 25.18
CA SER A 69 -11.75 0.76 26.59
C SER A 69 -10.62 1.49 27.33
N VAL A 70 -9.59 1.94 26.59
CA VAL A 70 -8.46 2.69 27.15
C VAL A 70 -8.55 4.20 26.92
N GLY A 71 -9.60 4.66 26.23
CA GLY A 71 -9.88 6.07 26.00
C GLY A 71 -8.93 6.76 24.99
N GLY A 72 -8.34 6.00 24.07
CA GLY A 72 -7.43 6.55 23.05
C GLY A 72 -6.89 5.51 22.09
N ASN A 73 -6.23 5.97 21.04
CA ASN A 73 -5.67 5.13 19.98
C ASN A 73 -4.28 4.60 20.38
N PHE A 74 -4.24 3.44 21.02
CA PHE A 74 -3.00 2.74 21.35
C PHE A 74 -2.64 1.68 20.31
N CYS A 75 -3.65 1.01 19.73
CA CYS A 75 -3.47 -0.08 18.79
C CYS A 75 -4.07 0.28 17.43
N TRP A 76 -3.37 -0.10 16.35
CA TRP A 76 -3.76 0.18 14.98
C TRP A 76 -3.77 -1.09 14.15
N CYS A 77 -4.82 -1.31 13.37
CA CYS A 77 -4.77 -2.28 12.29
C CYS A 77 -4.06 -1.68 11.08
N SER A 78 -3.25 -2.49 10.38
CA SER A 78 -2.68 -2.07 9.10
C SER A 78 -3.75 -1.88 8.04
N ASP A 79 -3.46 -1.07 7.02
CA ASP A 79 -4.32 -0.82 5.88
C ASP A 79 -4.78 -2.12 5.20
N GLU A 80 -3.94 -3.16 5.22
CA GLU A 80 -4.26 -4.46 4.64
C GLU A 80 -5.47 -5.12 5.31
N PHE A 81 -5.69 -4.95 6.61
CA PHE A 81 -6.89 -5.45 7.28
C PHE A 81 -8.15 -4.77 6.77
N TYR A 82 -8.14 -3.44 6.59
CA TYR A 82 -9.27 -2.69 6.06
C TYR A 82 -9.58 -3.08 4.62
N ILE A 83 -8.55 -3.24 3.77
CA ILE A 83 -8.71 -3.69 2.38
C ILE A 83 -9.32 -5.10 2.34
N LYS A 84 -8.80 -6.05 3.14
CA LYS A 84 -9.34 -7.42 3.21
C LYS A 84 -10.77 -7.46 3.75
N ALA A 85 -11.08 -6.60 4.72
CA ALA A 85 -12.41 -6.48 5.32
C ALA A 85 -13.42 -5.81 4.37
N ASP A 86 -12.98 -5.18 3.29
CA ASP A 86 -13.80 -4.32 2.44
C ASP A 86 -14.50 -3.24 3.30
N MET A 87 -13.71 -2.59 4.14
CA MET A 87 -14.13 -1.51 5.03
C MET A 87 -13.44 -0.21 4.68
N LYS A 88 -14.12 0.92 4.90
CA LYS A 88 -13.52 2.24 4.79
C LYS A 88 -12.39 2.35 5.81
N MET A 89 -11.22 2.84 5.36
CA MET A 89 -10.11 3.17 6.27
C MET A 89 -10.47 4.37 7.13
N PRO A 90 -9.88 4.50 8.33
CA PRO A 90 -9.97 5.70 9.13
C PRO A 90 -9.55 6.94 8.33
N ASP A 91 -10.12 8.08 8.65
CA ASP A 91 -9.75 9.35 8.01
C ASP A 91 -8.31 9.73 8.40
N TYR A 92 -7.62 10.50 7.55
CA TYR A 92 -6.23 10.95 7.75
C TYR A 92 -5.96 11.46 9.18
N SER A 93 -6.86 12.29 9.72
CA SER A 93 -6.72 12.87 11.05
C SER A 93 -6.75 11.85 12.20
N ALA A 94 -7.27 10.65 11.96
CA ALA A 94 -7.34 9.61 12.98
C ALA A 94 -5.98 9.01 13.31
N TYR A 95 -5.01 9.07 12.39
CA TYR A 95 -3.68 8.47 12.55
C TYR A 95 -2.68 9.34 13.34
N GLY A 96 -3.06 10.57 13.70
CA GLY A 96 -2.18 11.49 14.45
C GLY A 96 -0.84 11.71 13.75
N ASP A 97 0.26 11.41 14.44
CA ASP A 97 1.63 11.57 13.92
C ASP A 97 2.10 10.40 13.03
N PHE A 98 1.20 9.50 12.63
CA PHE A 98 1.54 8.34 11.78
C PHE A 98 2.68 7.47 12.34
N CYS A 99 2.73 7.28 13.65
CA CYS A 99 3.81 6.59 14.35
C CYS A 99 4.02 5.12 13.94
N GLN A 100 3.08 4.52 13.20
CA GLN A 100 3.12 3.15 12.72
C GLN A 100 3.12 3.04 11.18
N ILE A 101 3.47 4.12 10.46
CA ILE A 101 3.43 4.15 8.99
C ILE A 101 4.34 3.10 8.36
N GLU A 102 5.51 2.86 8.94
CA GLU A 102 6.46 1.82 8.49
C GLU A 102 5.88 0.39 8.60
N ASN A 103 4.86 0.21 9.42
CA ASN A 103 4.14 -1.03 9.60
C ASN A 103 2.87 -1.12 8.70
N GLY A 104 2.73 -0.21 7.74
CA GLY A 104 1.60 -0.18 6.82
C GLY A 104 0.29 0.31 7.47
N VAL A 105 0.40 1.16 8.49
CA VAL A 105 -0.76 1.80 9.15
C VAL A 105 -0.91 3.22 8.64
N GLY A 106 -1.96 3.50 7.90
CA GLY A 106 -2.28 4.83 7.38
C GLY A 106 -1.52 5.24 6.11
N LEU A 107 -0.76 4.34 5.48
CA LEU A 107 -0.06 4.63 4.22
C LEU A 107 -1.02 5.06 3.11
N CYS A 108 -2.18 4.38 3.00
CA CYS A 108 -3.19 4.73 2.02
C CYS A 108 -3.83 6.09 2.33
N ALA A 109 -4.10 6.38 3.60
CA ALA A 109 -4.67 7.67 4.02
C ALA A 109 -3.68 8.83 3.76
N GLU A 110 -2.40 8.63 4.03
CA GLU A 110 -1.34 9.60 3.72
C GLU A 110 -1.24 9.84 2.21
N PHE A 111 -1.20 8.75 1.41
CA PHE A 111 -1.14 8.87 -0.04
C PHE A 111 -2.32 9.65 -0.61
N VAL A 112 -3.55 9.33 -0.19
CA VAL A 112 -4.77 10.02 -0.64
C VAL A 112 -4.76 11.49 -0.23
N ASN A 113 -4.39 11.80 1.01
CA ASN A 113 -4.36 13.17 1.51
C ASN A 113 -3.28 14.01 0.79
N SER A 114 -2.07 13.49 0.62
CA SER A 114 -1.00 14.20 -0.09
C SER A 114 -1.30 14.37 -1.58
N PHE A 115 -1.97 13.38 -2.20
CA PHE A 115 -2.50 13.48 -3.56
C PHE A 115 -3.56 14.58 -3.70
N ASP A 116 -4.58 14.58 -2.84
CA ASP A 116 -5.69 15.55 -2.91
C ASP A 116 -5.16 16.99 -2.68
N ASN A 117 -4.25 17.19 -1.74
CA ASN A 117 -3.60 18.46 -1.48
C ASN A 117 -2.79 18.96 -2.68
N ALA A 118 -2.01 18.09 -3.30
CA ALA A 118 -1.23 18.44 -4.48
C ALA A 118 -2.14 18.75 -5.68
N LEU A 119 -3.16 17.92 -5.92
CA LEU A 119 -4.11 18.10 -6.99
C LEU A 119 -4.87 19.45 -6.88
N ALA A 120 -5.20 19.86 -5.66
CA ALA A 120 -5.87 21.15 -5.42
C ALA A 120 -5.01 22.35 -5.84
N GLN A 121 -3.68 22.26 -5.71
CA GLN A 121 -2.74 23.36 -5.96
C GLN A 121 -2.35 23.55 -7.43
N ILE A 122 -2.52 22.54 -8.27
CA ILE A 122 -2.12 22.59 -9.68
C ILE A 122 -3.25 23.13 -10.57
N LYS A 123 -2.88 23.73 -11.71
CA LYS A 123 -3.84 24.25 -12.69
C LYS A 123 -4.46 23.15 -13.55
N GLY A 124 -3.71 22.08 -13.79
CA GLY A 124 -4.06 21.04 -14.75
C GLY A 124 -3.64 21.37 -16.19
N SER A 125 -3.96 20.48 -17.12
CA SER A 125 -3.59 20.58 -18.53
C SER A 125 -4.51 19.76 -19.42
N ASP A 126 -4.77 20.26 -20.64
CA ASP A 126 -5.52 19.51 -21.66
C ASP A 126 -4.60 18.69 -22.59
N LYS A 127 -3.30 18.63 -22.29
CA LYS A 127 -2.35 17.84 -23.07
C LYS A 127 -2.67 16.35 -22.99
N GLU A 128 -2.61 15.69 -24.15
CA GLU A 128 -2.71 14.24 -24.19
C GLU A 128 -1.42 13.61 -23.68
N VAL A 129 -1.53 12.77 -22.66
CA VAL A 129 -0.46 11.95 -22.13
C VAL A 129 -1.01 10.56 -21.83
N GLU A 130 -0.29 9.54 -22.25
CA GLU A 130 -0.56 8.17 -21.89
C GLU A 130 0.56 7.64 -20.98
N LEU A 131 0.18 7.06 -19.86
CA LEU A 131 1.11 6.42 -18.92
C LEU A 131 0.51 5.17 -18.31
N ALA A 132 1.38 4.29 -17.82
CA ALA A 132 0.98 3.17 -16.97
C ALA A 132 1.35 3.44 -15.52
N VAL A 133 0.62 2.82 -14.59
CA VAL A 133 0.98 2.76 -13.17
C VAL A 133 1.00 1.31 -12.75
N ILE A 134 2.14 0.86 -12.26
CA ILE A 134 2.32 -0.50 -11.74
C ILE A 134 2.04 -0.48 -10.23
N THR A 135 1.22 -1.40 -9.77
CA THR A 135 0.84 -1.51 -8.35
C THR A 135 0.60 -2.97 -7.95
N GLY A 136 0.56 -3.24 -6.65
CA GLY A 136 0.01 -4.47 -6.12
C GLY A 136 -1.53 -4.44 -6.14
N GLN A 137 -2.14 -5.60 -6.00
CA GLN A 137 -3.59 -5.74 -6.12
C GLN A 137 -4.37 -5.01 -5.04
N SER A 138 -3.82 -4.91 -3.83
CA SER A 138 -4.48 -4.23 -2.70
C SER A 138 -4.74 -2.74 -2.96
N PHE A 139 -3.86 -2.05 -3.66
CA PHE A 139 -3.99 -0.60 -3.88
C PHE A 139 -4.77 -0.23 -5.16
N LYS A 140 -5.10 -1.21 -6.02
CA LYS A 140 -5.77 -0.98 -7.30
C LYS A 140 -7.06 -0.17 -7.18
N GLY A 141 -7.92 -0.51 -6.22
CA GLY A 141 -9.21 0.16 -6.04
C GLY A 141 -9.03 1.64 -5.69
N ILE A 142 -8.18 1.94 -4.70
CA ILE A 142 -7.85 3.30 -4.29
C ILE A 142 -7.24 4.08 -5.45
N LEU A 143 -6.29 3.49 -6.16
CA LEU A 143 -5.65 4.13 -7.32
C LEU A 143 -6.64 4.45 -8.43
N ALA A 144 -7.63 3.59 -8.68
CA ALA A 144 -8.67 3.83 -9.68
C ALA A 144 -9.52 5.08 -9.33
N GLU A 145 -9.90 5.23 -8.06
CA GLU A 145 -10.61 6.41 -7.58
C GLU A 145 -9.77 7.69 -7.74
N LEU A 146 -8.47 7.64 -7.45
CA LEU A 146 -7.56 8.77 -7.61
C LEU A 146 -7.36 9.14 -9.07
N VAL A 147 -7.29 8.15 -9.97
CA VAL A 147 -7.23 8.38 -11.43
C VAL A 147 -8.51 9.06 -11.94
N GLU A 148 -9.68 8.70 -11.41
CA GLU A 148 -10.92 9.42 -11.76
C GLU A 148 -10.89 10.89 -11.27
N LYS A 149 -10.36 11.15 -10.07
CA LYS A 149 -10.18 12.53 -9.57
C LYS A 149 -9.24 13.36 -10.48
N LEU A 150 -8.17 12.74 -11.01
CA LEU A 150 -7.24 13.40 -11.94
C LEU A 150 -7.93 13.97 -13.16
N LYS A 151 -8.96 13.30 -13.70
CA LYS A 151 -9.69 13.73 -14.90
C LYS A 151 -10.29 15.14 -14.79
N GLY A 152 -10.59 15.58 -13.57
CA GLY A 152 -11.06 16.94 -13.31
C GLY A 152 -10.04 18.04 -13.64
N LYS A 153 -8.74 17.73 -13.63
CA LYS A 153 -7.63 18.65 -13.96
C LYS A 153 -6.88 18.24 -15.23
N TYR A 154 -6.95 16.98 -15.62
CA TYR A 154 -6.23 16.38 -16.75
C TYR A 154 -7.17 15.48 -17.57
N PRO A 155 -8.12 16.05 -18.31
CA PRO A 155 -9.18 15.30 -19.00
C PRO A 155 -8.64 14.37 -20.10
N ASN A 156 -7.47 14.68 -20.67
CA ASN A 156 -6.86 13.94 -21.78
C ASN A 156 -5.70 13.03 -21.34
N VAL A 157 -5.45 12.91 -20.02
CA VAL A 157 -4.47 11.97 -19.49
C VAL A 157 -5.09 10.57 -19.37
N LYS A 158 -4.47 9.61 -20.05
CA LYS A 158 -4.86 8.21 -20.03
C LYS A 158 -3.93 7.43 -19.10
N VAL A 159 -4.48 6.91 -18.01
CA VAL A 159 -3.73 6.11 -17.04
C VAL A 159 -4.15 4.65 -17.13
N ARG A 160 -3.22 3.78 -17.50
CA ARG A 160 -3.40 2.34 -17.48
C ARG A 160 -2.90 1.78 -16.15
N ILE A 161 -3.79 1.24 -15.33
CA ILE A 161 -3.43 0.59 -14.06
C ILE A 161 -3.04 -0.86 -14.35
N CYS A 162 -1.80 -1.22 -14.00
CA CYS A 162 -1.24 -2.56 -14.11
C CYS A 162 -1.12 -3.14 -12.70
N ASP A 163 -2.13 -3.86 -12.26
CA ASP A 163 -2.13 -4.55 -10.97
C ASP A 163 -1.48 -5.93 -11.12
N ILE A 164 -0.34 -6.11 -10.47
CA ILE A 164 0.52 -7.28 -10.62
C ILE A 164 0.16 -8.34 -9.59
N TYR A 165 -0.03 -9.58 -10.06
CA TYR A 165 -0.08 -10.76 -9.18
C TYR A 165 1.33 -11.12 -8.74
N ASN A 166 1.51 -11.35 -7.46
CA ASN A 166 2.80 -11.72 -6.91
C ASN A 166 2.99 -13.24 -6.99
N ASP A 167 3.64 -13.70 -8.04
CA ASP A 167 4.01 -15.11 -8.20
C ASP A 167 5.37 -15.41 -7.56
N PHE A 168 6.22 -14.41 -7.37
CA PHE A 168 7.55 -14.54 -6.76
C PHE A 168 7.47 -14.91 -5.27
N PHE A 169 6.70 -14.17 -4.48
CA PHE A 169 6.47 -14.46 -3.07
C PHE A 169 5.22 -15.30 -2.81
N GLY A 170 4.27 -15.32 -3.73
CA GLY A 170 2.99 -16.02 -3.61
C GLY A 170 1.79 -15.09 -3.71
N ARG A 171 0.71 -15.56 -4.34
CA ARG A 171 -0.49 -14.77 -4.68
C ARG A 171 -1.32 -14.29 -3.49
N THR A 172 -1.02 -14.74 -2.29
CA THR A 172 -1.59 -14.19 -1.05
C THR A 172 -0.97 -12.87 -0.65
N ILE A 173 0.17 -12.52 -1.26
CA ILE A 173 0.88 -11.25 -1.07
C ILE A 173 0.36 -10.27 -2.13
N THR A 174 -0.34 -9.23 -1.69
CA THR A 174 -1.06 -8.31 -2.58
C THR A 174 -0.58 -6.86 -2.49
N VAL A 175 0.32 -6.56 -1.55
CA VAL A 175 0.87 -5.21 -1.32
C VAL A 175 1.86 -4.81 -2.40
N SER A 176 1.87 -3.52 -2.76
CA SER A 176 2.73 -2.99 -3.84
C SER A 176 4.22 -3.13 -3.53
N GLY A 177 4.62 -2.95 -2.26
CA GLY A 177 6.03 -2.99 -1.85
C GLY A 177 6.73 -4.34 -2.03
N LEU A 178 5.99 -5.42 -2.27
CA LEU A 178 6.54 -6.76 -2.52
C LEU A 178 6.42 -7.21 -3.98
N VAL A 179 5.95 -6.35 -4.89
CA VAL A 179 5.94 -6.61 -6.33
C VAL A 179 7.36 -6.56 -6.87
N THR A 180 7.71 -7.55 -7.68
CA THR A 180 9.06 -7.68 -8.25
C THR A 180 9.07 -7.53 -9.77
N PRO A 181 10.18 -7.03 -10.39
CA PRO A 181 10.40 -7.07 -11.82
C PRO A 181 10.16 -8.42 -12.48
N THR A 182 10.54 -9.51 -11.81
CA THR A 182 10.27 -10.87 -12.29
C THR A 182 8.79 -11.10 -12.60
N ASP A 183 7.89 -10.56 -11.78
CA ASP A 183 6.44 -10.67 -11.99
C ASP A 183 5.91 -9.61 -12.96
N ILE A 184 6.45 -8.39 -12.91
CA ILE A 184 6.08 -7.29 -13.81
C ILE A 184 6.33 -7.70 -15.27
N ILE A 185 7.55 -8.14 -15.59
CA ILE A 185 7.97 -8.50 -16.97
C ILE A 185 7.08 -9.60 -17.56
N LYS A 186 6.61 -10.54 -16.74
CA LYS A 186 5.74 -11.63 -17.20
C LYS A 186 4.31 -11.17 -17.49
N GLN A 187 3.83 -10.12 -16.84
CA GLN A 187 2.41 -9.76 -16.81
C GLN A 187 2.09 -8.50 -17.61
N VAL A 188 3.05 -7.60 -17.86
CA VAL A 188 2.81 -6.40 -18.65
C VAL A 188 3.19 -6.60 -20.12
N LYS A 189 2.45 -5.93 -21.02
CA LYS A 189 2.72 -5.91 -22.46
C LYS A 189 2.38 -4.53 -23.02
N ASP A 190 3.02 -4.17 -24.12
CA ASP A 190 2.73 -2.94 -24.87
C ASP A 190 2.64 -1.72 -23.96
N MET A 191 3.70 -1.47 -23.19
CA MET A 191 3.75 -0.38 -22.23
C MET A 191 3.85 0.97 -22.93
N PRO A 192 3.18 2.03 -22.41
CA PRO A 192 3.34 3.38 -22.92
C PRO A 192 4.75 3.91 -22.65
N GLU A 193 5.08 5.07 -23.22
CA GLU A 193 6.41 5.69 -23.05
C GLU A 193 6.79 5.89 -21.59
N TYR A 194 5.80 6.15 -20.71
CA TYR A 194 6.03 6.41 -19.30
C TYR A 194 5.28 5.41 -18.41
N THR A 195 5.98 4.94 -17.39
CA THR A 195 5.41 4.08 -16.34
C THR A 195 5.75 4.63 -14.97
N VAL A 196 4.78 4.68 -14.08
CA VAL A 196 4.99 5.07 -12.69
C VAL A 196 5.00 3.83 -11.81
N ILE A 197 5.97 3.76 -10.91
CA ILE A 197 6.03 2.75 -9.83
C ILE A 197 6.12 3.46 -8.48
N PRO A 198 5.58 2.89 -7.39
CA PRO A 198 5.81 3.45 -6.05
C PRO A 198 7.22 3.10 -5.56
N SER A 199 7.84 4.03 -4.83
CA SER A 199 9.16 3.83 -4.23
C SER A 199 9.22 2.66 -3.26
N THR A 200 8.09 2.28 -2.67
CA THR A 200 7.99 1.11 -1.79
C THR A 200 8.34 -0.22 -2.44
N MET A 201 8.39 -0.29 -3.79
CA MET A 201 8.89 -1.47 -4.52
C MET A 201 10.41 -1.60 -4.45
N LEU A 202 11.12 -0.52 -4.11
CA LEU A 202 12.57 -0.46 -4.08
C LEU A 202 13.09 -0.64 -2.65
N ARG A 203 14.29 -1.18 -2.52
CA ARG A 203 15.03 -1.16 -1.25
C ARG A 203 15.37 0.27 -0.88
N GLU A 204 15.26 0.58 0.38
CA GLU A 204 15.49 1.92 0.90
C GLU A 204 16.81 2.52 0.43
N PHE A 205 16.77 3.76 -0.03
CA PHE A 205 17.91 4.52 -0.58
C PHE A 205 18.61 3.90 -1.79
N THR A 206 17.95 3.01 -2.53
CA THR A 206 18.49 2.39 -3.74
C THR A 206 17.52 2.45 -4.91
N ASP A 207 17.97 2.06 -6.09
CA ASP A 207 17.17 1.81 -7.29
C ASP A 207 16.90 0.30 -7.53
N THR A 208 17.12 -0.52 -6.48
CA THR A 208 17.11 -1.97 -6.58
C THR A 208 15.85 -2.57 -5.96
N PHE A 209 15.19 -3.45 -6.69
CA PHE A 209 14.05 -4.25 -6.23
C PHE A 209 14.49 -5.43 -5.35
N LEU A 210 13.50 -6.10 -4.73
CA LEU A 210 13.76 -7.21 -3.81
C LEU A 210 14.36 -8.45 -4.49
N ASP A 211 14.08 -8.66 -5.77
CA ASP A 211 14.63 -9.76 -6.58
C ASP A 211 15.99 -9.43 -7.23
N GLY A 212 16.53 -8.24 -6.94
CA GLY A 212 17.86 -7.81 -7.37
C GLY A 212 17.90 -7.05 -8.70
N TYR A 213 16.79 -6.91 -9.42
CA TYR A 213 16.73 -6.03 -10.58
C TYR A 213 16.88 -4.57 -10.16
N THR A 214 17.41 -3.75 -11.05
CA THR A 214 17.43 -2.29 -10.91
C THR A 214 16.34 -1.64 -11.75
N VAL A 215 16.00 -0.38 -11.46
CA VAL A 215 15.04 0.38 -12.26
C VAL A 215 15.44 0.45 -13.74
N PRO A 216 16.70 0.75 -14.12
CA PRO A 216 17.13 0.74 -15.52
C PRO A 216 16.97 -0.63 -16.21
N GLN A 217 17.23 -1.72 -15.51
CA GLN A 217 17.02 -3.06 -16.07
C GLN A 217 15.54 -3.37 -16.33
N LEU A 218 14.64 -2.88 -15.46
CA LEU A 218 13.21 -3.01 -15.69
C LEU A 218 12.76 -2.12 -16.86
N GLU A 219 13.24 -0.87 -16.96
CA GLU A 219 12.98 0.01 -18.10
C GLU A 219 13.31 -0.64 -19.44
N GLU A 220 14.50 -1.25 -19.52
CA GLU A 220 14.94 -1.98 -20.71
C GLU A 220 14.04 -3.18 -21.01
N ALA A 221 13.68 -3.96 -19.99
CA ALA A 221 12.91 -5.21 -20.14
C ALA A 221 11.48 -4.98 -20.62
N ILE A 222 10.85 -3.87 -20.21
CA ILE A 222 9.44 -3.56 -20.56
C ILE A 222 9.31 -2.36 -21.51
N HIS A 223 10.41 -1.83 -22.01
CA HIS A 223 10.50 -0.77 -23.03
C HIS A 223 9.72 0.51 -22.68
N THR A 224 9.90 1.04 -21.47
CA THR A 224 9.22 2.24 -20.95
C THR A 224 10.19 3.07 -20.09
N LYS A 225 9.93 4.35 -19.93
CA LYS A 225 10.65 5.21 -18.98
C LYS A 225 9.97 5.20 -17.63
N ILE A 226 10.66 4.70 -16.60
CA ILE A 226 10.09 4.58 -15.26
C ILE A 226 10.26 5.88 -14.47
N LYS A 227 9.17 6.31 -13.84
CA LYS A 227 9.12 7.38 -12.85
C LYS A 227 8.79 6.78 -11.49
N VAL A 228 9.62 7.05 -10.50
CA VAL A 228 9.41 6.54 -9.13
C VAL A 228 8.64 7.59 -8.33
N SER A 229 7.47 7.20 -7.84
CA SER A 229 6.63 8.04 -6.99
C SER A 229 6.91 7.76 -5.51
N GLN A 230 7.18 8.82 -4.74
CA GLN A 230 7.43 8.73 -3.29
C GLN A 230 6.12 8.78 -2.46
N GLY A 231 4.97 9.06 -3.09
CA GLY A 231 3.67 9.21 -2.44
C GLY A 231 2.70 9.97 -3.33
N GLY A 232 1.55 10.37 -2.80
CA GLY A 232 0.48 10.99 -3.57
C GLY A 232 0.87 12.32 -4.20
N GLU A 233 1.56 13.19 -3.46
CA GLU A 233 2.07 14.46 -3.98
C GLU A 233 3.05 14.24 -5.16
N SER A 234 4.00 13.33 -4.98
CA SER A 234 4.98 12.98 -6.02
C SER A 234 4.29 12.42 -7.27
N PHE A 235 3.26 11.61 -7.10
CA PHE A 235 2.47 11.05 -8.19
C PHE A 235 1.82 12.16 -9.03
N VAL A 236 1.17 13.12 -8.39
CA VAL A 236 0.56 14.28 -9.06
C VAL A 236 1.62 15.13 -9.79
N LYS A 237 2.77 15.40 -9.15
CA LYS A 237 3.87 16.17 -9.74
C LYS A 237 4.48 15.48 -10.98
N ILE A 238 4.58 14.16 -10.98
CA ILE A 238 5.04 13.39 -12.15
C ILE A 238 4.07 13.61 -13.32
N ILE A 239 2.77 13.49 -13.11
CA ILE A 239 1.77 13.67 -14.16
C ILE A 239 1.79 15.11 -14.68
N ASP A 240 1.82 16.10 -13.79
CA ASP A 240 1.92 17.51 -14.18
C ASP A 240 3.16 17.78 -15.02
N GLY A 241 4.31 17.28 -14.60
CA GLY A 241 5.58 17.39 -15.32
C GLY A 241 5.54 16.78 -16.73
N LEU A 242 4.91 15.60 -16.90
CA LEU A 242 4.71 14.97 -18.21
C LEU A 242 3.81 15.81 -19.12
N CYS A 243 2.80 16.47 -18.56
CA CYS A 243 1.90 17.35 -19.29
C CYS A 243 2.56 18.69 -19.68
N GLN A 244 3.59 19.14 -18.94
CA GLN A 244 4.28 20.41 -19.23
C GLN A 244 5.53 20.25 -20.10
N SER A 245 6.08 19.04 -20.24
CA SER A 245 7.23 18.75 -21.12
C SER A 245 6.88 19.06 -22.57
N LYS A 246 7.80 19.74 -23.31
CA LYS A 246 7.61 20.11 -24.71
C LYS A 246 7.70 18.93 -25.66
#